data_f48e6b128aef6b67265d245dc90e9077
#
_entry.id   f48e6b128aef6b67265d245dc90e9077
#
_cell.length_a   1.000
_cell.length_b   1.000
_cell.length_c   1.000
_cell.angle_alpha   90.00
_cell.angle_beta   90.00
_cell.angle_gamma   90.00
#
_symmetry.space_group_name_H-M   'P 1'
#
loop_
_entity.id
_entity.type
_entity.pdbx_description
1 polymer ?
#
loop_
_entity_poly.entity_id
_entity_poly.type
_entity_poly.pdbx_seq_one_letter_code
_entity_poly.pdbx_strand_id
1 'polypeptide(L)'
;FIQTFANNMGYSVGDFAQLACQSKAPCDLGTRCTVFMNSKVKQVLREGASVADISAGISYSVIKNCLYKVLKLHGNENLGGKIVVQGGTMRNDAVVRAFELLTHTEVARSNMPELMGAYGCALHAAADYNHRTSSEDTHPASSRTIDDLQNLAHYETKQLQCKGCENHCYVSRYTFAGGNRFYSGNKCERVFNNKGANGIKGKNIYEYKYSLLFDRETVNPPTTAFHGTWVGIPRILNMYEEYPFWNALLRAAGFGVILSSDSTFSQYEGALNTVMSDNICFPAKLAHSHLKELNENPKVDRILMPYVVYEHNDDPKNTLNSFNCPVVSGYSDVIKSVIDLKKPIDTPVINFAQPKALEKQITDYFKQLGVSKKTARKALREALYAQAEYAAEIKKQGWEILKQKKGLTILLAGRPYHTDPLIQHKLSEMIANLGVNVISEDIARGSSDNNEAYNCQPETYLVKQWAYMNRILKAAQWAAEQGNEVHFVQMTSFGCGPDSFIQDEIRDIMKRHNKPFTLLKIDDVSLSLIH
;
A
#
# COMPACT_ATOMS: atom_id res chain seq x y z
N PHE A 1 0.67 0.14 -21.34
CA PHE A 1 0.46 -1.26 -21.74
C PHE A 1 1.14 -1.55 -23.08
N ILE A 2 0.62 -1.07 -24.24
CA ILE A 2 1.21 -1.32 -25.58
C ILE A 2 2.67 -0.86 -25.62
N GLN A 3 2.98 0.33 -25.08
CA GLN A 3 4.33 0.89 -25.04
C GLN A 3 5.32 -0.02 -24.30
N THR A 4 4.92 -0.65 -23.24
CA THR A 4 5.77 -1.58 -22.47
C THR A 4 6.20 -2.76 -23.34
N PHE A 5 5.26 -3.35 -24.09
CA PHE A 5 5.57 -4.47 -24.98
C PHE A 5 6.40 -4.04 -26.21
N ALA A 6 6.08 -2.90 -26.81
CA ALA A 6 6.85 -2.33 -27.90
C ALA A 6 8.32 -2.11 -27.48
N ASN A 7 8.54 -1.44 -26.34
CA ASN A 7 9.88 -1.18 -25.81
C ASN A 7 10.63 -2.47 -25.47
N ASN A 8 9.97 -3.47 -24.89
CA ASN A 8 10.58 -4.77 -24.56
C ASN A 8 11.00 -5.54 -25.80
N MET A 9 10.39 -5.28 -26.95
CA MET A 9 10.72 -5.90 -28.24
C MET A 9 11.62 -5.02 -29.12
N GLY A 10 12.05 -3.83 -28.61
CA GLY A 10 12.96 -2.93 -29.31
C GLY A 10 12.31 -2.04 -30.37
N TYR A 11 10.99 -1.83 -30.30
CA TYR A 11 10.25 -1.01 -31.27
C TYR A 11 9.69 0.26 -30.65
N SER A 12 9.54 1.31 -31.46
CA SER A 12 8.67 2.44 -31.10
C SER A 12 7.19 1.99 -31.10
N VAL A 13 6.34 2.72 -30.39
CA VAL A 13 4.88 2.40 -30.39
C VAL A 13 4.28 2.52 -31.80
N GLY A 14 4.77 3.48 -32.60
CA GLY A 14 4.34 3.67 -33.98
C GLY A 14 4.72 2.51 -34.88
N ASP A 15 5.98 2.10 -34.87
CA ASP A 15 6.47 0.97 -35.67
C ASP A 15 5.79 -0.34 -35.26
N PHE A 16 5.59 -0.51 -33.95
CA PHE A 16 4.89 -1.68 -33.41
C PHE A 16 3.43 -1.75 -33.88
N ALA A 17 2.74 -0.60 -33.99
CA ALA A 17 1.39 -0.51 -34.53
C ALA A 17 1.35 -0.81 -36.05
N GLN A 18 2.34 -0.32 -36.80
CA GLN A 18 2.43 -0.60 -38.24
C GLN A 18 2.68 -2.07 -38.51
N LEU A 19 3.56 -2.72 -37.73
CA LEU A 19 3.75 -4.16 -37.80
C LEU A 19 2.46 -4.95 -37.54
N ALA A 20 1.68 -4.54 -36.55
CA ALA A 20 0.41 -5.17 -36.24
C ALA A 20 -0.58 -5.14 -37.43
N CYS A 21 -0.61 -4.03 -38.17
CA CYS A 21 -1.44 -3.90 -39.38
C CYS A 21 -1.00 -4.84 -40.53
N GLN A 22 0.22 -5.38 -40.47
CA GLN A 22 0.75 -6.34 -41.43
C GLN A 22 0.56 -7.80 -41.01
N SER A 23 0.03 -8.04 -39.81
CA SER A 23 -0.18 -9.38 -39.25
C SER A 23 -1.13 -10.20 -40.12
N LYS A 24 -0.75 -11.46 -40.37
CA LYS A 24 -1.57 -12.43 -41.10
C LYS A 24 -2.29 -13.42 -40.17
N ALA A 25 -1.75 -13.64 -38.98
CA ALA A 25 -2.26 -14.58 -37.99
C ALA A 25 -2.13 -14.00 -36.57
N PRO A 26 -2.96 -13.01 -36.16
CA PRO A 26 -2.90 -12.39 -34.86
C PRO A 26 -2.95 -13.43 -33.72
N CYS A 27 -2.02 -13.36 -32.76
CA CYS A 27 -2.01 -14.26 -31.63
C CYS A 27 -3.20 -14.03 -30.71
N ASP A 28 -3.90 -15.08 -30.31
CA ASP A 28 -4.89 -14.94 -29.25
C ASP A 28 -4.22 -14.89 -27.86
N LEU A 29 -4.10 -13.67 -27.35
CA LEU A 29 -3.51 -13.40 -26.02
C LEU A 29 -4.57 -13.31 -24.92
N GLY A 30 -5.86 -13.38 -25.26
CA GLY A 30 -6.98 -13.30 -24.33
C GLY A 30 -7.17 -11.90 -23.73
N THR A 31 -7.83 -11.84 -22.56
CA THR A 31 -8.18 -10.60 -21.85
C THR A 31 -7.48 -10.51 -20.49
N ARG A 32 -6.22 -10.86 -20.41
CA ARG A 32 -5.45 -10.92 -19.16
C ARG A 32 -4.85 -9.55 -18.81
N CYS A 33 -4.53 -9.33 -17.52
CA CYS A 33 -3.76 -8.15 -17.11
C CYS A 33 -2.32 -8.22 -17.63
N THR A 34 -1.60 -7.10 -17.56
CA THR A 34 -0.23 -6.96 -18.11
C THR A 34 0.75 -8.02 -17.60
N VAL A 35 0.65 -8.40 -16.34
CA VAL A 35 1.55 -9.39 -15.71
C VAL A 35 1.39 -10.77 -16.35
N PHE A 36 0.15 -11.25 -16.44
CA PHE A 36 -0.14 -12.54 -17.08
C PHE A 36 0.04 -12.51 -18.61
N MET A 37 -0.10 -11.33 -19.21
CA MET A 37 0.16 -11.13 -20.63
C MET A 37 1.63 -11.34 -20.96
N ASN A 38 2.56 -10.89 -20.11
CA ASN A 38 4.00 -11.10 -20.31
C ASN A 38 4.36 -12.59 -20.45
N SER A 39 3.77 -13.44 -19.60
CA SER A 39 4.00 -14.88 -19.67
C SER A 39 3.47 -15.48 -20.98
N LYS A 40 2.28 -15.02 -21.42
CA LYS A 40 1.67 -15.50 -22.66
C LYS A 40 2.45 -15.02 -23.90
N VAL A 41 2.90 -13.78 -23.92
CA VAL A 41 3.75 -13.24 -24.98
C VAL A 41 5.07 -14.00 -25.08
N LYS A 42 5.72 -14.29 -23.96
CA LYS A 42 6.92 -15.12 -23.93
C LYS A 42 6.67 -16.54 -24.45
N GLN A 43 5.51 -17.10 -24.15
CA GLN A 43 5.11 -18.42 -24.66
C GLN A 43 4.98 -18.40 -26.17
N VAL A 44 4.17 -17.50 -26.74
CA VAL A 44 3.95 -17.46 -28.20
C VAL A 44 5.22 -17.09 -28.99
N LEU A 45 6.12 -16.29 -28.39
CA LEU A 45 7.46 -16.06 -28.97
C LEU A 45 8.27 -17.36 -29.07
N ARG A 46 8.24 -18.22 -28.06
CA ARG A 46 8.91 -19.53 -28.09
C ARG A 46 8.27 -20.49 -29.09
N GLU A 47 6.97 -20.32 -29.32
CA GLU A 47 6.21 -21.08 -30.33
C GLU A 47 6.44 -20.57 -31.77
N GLY A 48 7.26 -19.52 -31.94
CA GLY A 48 7.66 -18.99 -33.23
C GLY A 48 6.73 -17.92 -33.83
N ALA A 49 5.86 -17.31 -33.00
CA ALA A 49 5.00 -16.21 -33.47
C ALA A 49 5.84 -14.99 -33.88
N SER A 50 5.44 -14.35 -34.98
CA SER A 50 6.07 -13.11 -35.44
C SER A 50 5.75 -11.92 -34.52
N VAL A 51 6.63 -10.90 -34.50
CA VAL A 51 6.37 -9.67 -33.77
C VAL A 51 5.10 -8.99 -34.28
N ALA A 52 4.80 -9.07 -35.57
CA ALA A 52 3.57 -8.55 -36.16
C ALA A 52 2.32 -9.22 -35.57
N ASP A 53 2.32 -10.56 -35.47
CA ASP A 53 1.18 -11.32 -34.93
C ASP A 53 0.99 -11.09 -33.42
N ILE A 54 2.08 -10.91 -32.70
CA ILE A 54 2.05 -10.56 -31.26
C ILE A 54 1.51 -9.14 -31.07
N SER A 55 1.97 -8.16 -31.85
CA SER A 55 1.52 -6.78 -31.78
C SER A 55 0.02 -6.65 -32.09
N ALA A 56 -0.43 -7.36 -33.12
CA ALA A 56 -1.86 -7.46 -33.43
C ALA A 56 -2.64 -8.11 -32.30
N GLY A 57 -2.15 -9.22 -31.74
CA GLY A 57 -2.77 -9.89 -30.60
C GLY A 57 -2.90 -8.99 -29.36
N ILE A 58 -1.90 -8.15 -29.09
CA ILE A 58 -1.94 -7.15 -28.01
C ILE A 58 -3.03 -6.10 -28.29
N SER A 59 -3.15 -5.61 -29.52
CA SER A 59 -4.19 -4.66 -29.91
C SER A 59 -5.59 -5.24 -29.74
N TYR A 60 -5.80 -6.49 -30.15
CA TYR A 60 -7.04 -7.23 -29.89
C TYR A 60 -7.33 -7.38 -28.40
N SER A 61 -6.32 -7.71 -27.61
CA SER A 61 -6.47 -7.87 -26.16
C SER A 61 -6.90 -6.58 -25.46
N VAL A 62 -6.35 -5.42 -25.88
CA VAL A 62 -6.76 -4.10 -25.36
C VAL A 62 -8.23 -3.86 -25.62
N ILE A 63 -8.70 -4.08 -26.83
CA ILE A 63 -10.10 -3.85 -27.19
C ILE A 63 -11.02 -4.89 -26.55
N LYS A 64 -10.65 -6.18 -26.52
CA LYS A 64 -11.40 -7.21 -25.78
C LYS A 64 -11.59 -6.83 -24.30
N ASN A 65 -10.53 -6.29 -23.65
CA ASN A 65 -10.65 -5.80 -22.27
C ASN A 65 -11.61 -4.61 -22.16
N CYS A 66 -11.57 -3.66 -23.10
CA CYS A 66 -12.49 -2.53 -23.15
C CYS A 66 -13.94 -3.01 -23.30
N LEU A 67 -14.23 -3.82 -24.32
CA LEU A 67 -15.58 -4.28 -24.62
C LEU A 67 -16.17 -5.17 -23.53
N TYR A 68 -15.42 -6.19 -23.07
CA TYR A 68 -15.97 -7.22 -22.19
C TYR A 68 -15.84 -6.92 -20.71
N LYS A 69 -14.77 -6.20 -20.28
CA LYS A 69 -14.55 -5.91 -18.85
C LYS A 69 -15.02 -4.51 -18.45
N VAL A 70 -14.80 -3.51 -19.29
CA VAL A 70 -15.17 -2.12 -18.97
C VAL A 70 -16.62 -1.85 -19.37
N LEU A 71 -16.94 -2.07 -20.63
CA LEU A 71 -18.31 -1.86 -21.14
C LEU A 71 -19.26 -3.02 -20.79
N LYS A 72 -18.72 -4.17 -20.37
CA LYS A 72 -19.49 -5.38 -20.00
C LYS A 72 -20.46 -5.86 -21.07
N LEU A 73 -20.06 -5.72 -22.33
CA LEU A 73 -20.88 -6.21 -23.46
C LEU A 73 -20.85 -7.74 -23.48
N HIS A 74 -22.02 -8.35 -23.51
CA HIS A 74 -22.21 -9.80 -23.57
C HIS A 74 -22.93 -10.17 -24.87
N GLY A 75 -22.15 -10.68 -25.84
CA GLY A 75 -22.74 -11.18 -27.11
C GLY A 75 -23.04 -10.08 -28.14
N ASN A 76 -24.22 -10.15 -28.75
CA ASN A 76 -24.63 -9.30 -29.88
C ASN A 76 -25.19 -7.93 -29.46
N GLU A 77 -24.76 -7.36 -28.34
CA GLU A 77 -25.19 -6.03 -27.96
C GLU A 77 -24.71 -5.00 -29.01
N ASN A 78 -25.66 -4.26 -29.56
CA ASN A 78 -25.39 -3.32 -30.63
C ASN A 78 -24.87 -1.98 -30.06
N LEU A 79 -23.62 -1.63 -30.38
CA LEU A 79 -23.03 -0.33 -30.06
C LEU A 79 -23.57 0.83 -30.92
N GLY A 80 -24.56 0.56 -31.75
CA GLY A 80 -25.08 1.51 -32.75
C GLY A 80 -24.39 1.39 -34.10
N GLY A 81 -24.97 2.00 -35.11
CA GLY A 81 -24.47 1.92 -36.50
C GLY A 81 -23.23 2.79 -36.79
N LYS A 82 -22.86 3.68 -35.86
CA LYS A 82 -21.68 4.58 -35.99
C LYS A 82 -20.98 4.70 -34.66
N ILE A 83 -19.70 4.39 -34.66
CA ILE A 83 -18.84 4.48 -33.46
C ILE A 83 -17.82 5.59 -33.69
N VAL A 84 -17.74 6.53 -32.74
CA VAL A 84 -16.71 7.58 -32.73
C VAL A 84 -15.80 7.32 -31.56
N VAL A 85 -14.49 7.30 -31.81
CA VAL A 85 -13.49 7.09 -30.79
C VAL A 85 -12.57 8.30 -30.65
N GLN A 86 -12.08 8.53 -29.41
CA GLN A 86 -11.20 9.64 -29.10
C GLN A 86 -10.18 9.23 -28.03
N GLY A 87 -9.18 10.06 -27.84
CA GLY A 87 -8.07 9.82 -26.89
C GLY A 87 -6.80 9.36 -27.58
N GLY A 88 -5.64 9.55 -26.92
CA GLY A 88 -4.31 9.28 -27.50
C GLY A 88 -4.10 7.82 -27.93
N THR A 89 -4.72 6.86 -27.28
CA THR A 89 -4.65 5.44 -27.65
C THR A 89 -5.20 5.20 -29.08
N MET A 90 -6.16 6.01 -29.51
CA MET A 90 -6.79 5.90 -30.83
C MET A 90 -5.93 6.48 -31.97
N ARG A 91 -4.74 7.02 -31.69
CA ARG A 91 -3.72 7.28 -32.72
C ARG A 91 -3.15 5.99 -33.31
N ASN A 92 -3.28 4.89 -32.59
CA ASN A 92 -2.76 3.59 -33.00
C ASN A 92 -3.75 2.91 -33.96
N ASP A 93 -3.37 2.80 -35.23
CA ASP A 93 -4.19 2.23 -36.30
C ASP A 93 -4.55 0.76 -36.02
N ALA A 94 -3.65 0.00 -35.43
CA ALA A 94 -3.91 -1.41 -35.11
C ALA A 94 -4.99 -1.56 -34.02
N VAL A 95 -5.04 -0.63 -33.06
CA VAL A 95 -6.09 -0.61 -32.03
C VAL A 95 -7.44 -0.27 -32.64
N VAL A 96 -7.49 0.74 -33.52
CA VAL A 96 -8.73 1.12 -34.22
C VAL A 96 -9.20 -0.05 -35.09
N ARG A 97 -8.30 -0.67 -35.86
CA ARG A 97 -8.64 -1.82 -36.71
C ARG A 97 -9.11 -3.03 -35.89
N ALA A 98 -8.48 -3.32 -34.75
CA ALA A 98 -8.94 -4.37 -33.84
C ALA A 98 -10.35 -4.08 -33.31
N PHE A 99 -10.68 -2.80 -33.05
CA PHE A 99 -12.02 -2.39 -32.63
C PHE A 99 -13.06 -2.68 -33.72
N GLU A 100 -12.80 -2.24 -34.96
CA GLU A 100 -13.67 -2.49 -36.10
C GLU A 100 -13.92 -3.99 -36.33
N LEU A 101 -12.86 -4.79 -36.28
CA LEU A 101 -12.96 -6.22 -36.51
C LEU A 101 -13.72 -6.96 -35.40
N LEU A 102 -13.62 -6.51 -34.16
CA LEU A 102 -14.34 -7.11 -33.03
C LEU A 102 -15.78 -6.69 -32.93
N THR A 103 -16.11 -5.46 -33.37
CA THR A 103 -17.49 -4.94 -33.32
C THR A 103 -18.25 -5.07 -34.66
N HIS A 104 -17.55 -5.45 -35.73
CA HIS A 104 -18.10 -5.48 -37.10
C HIS A 104 -18.71 -4.14 -37.52
N THR A 105 -18.21 -3.02 -37.00
CA THR A 105 -18.70 -1.67 -37.23
C THR A 105 -17.55 -0.75 -37.60
N GLU A 106 -17.77 0.12 -38.58
CA GLU A 106 -16.81 1.15 -38.94
C GLU A 106 -16.62 2.16 -37.81
N VAL A 107 -15.35 2.49 -37.52
CA VAL A 107 -14.99 3.39 -36.44
C VAL A 107 -14.44 4.70 -36.98
N ALA A 108 -15.14 5.79 -36.70
CA ALA A 108 -14.70 7.14 -37.04
C ALA A 108 -13.79 7.69 -35.92
N ARG A 109 -12.69 8.33 -36.31
CA ARG A 109 -11.84 9.11 -35.42
C ARG A 109 -11.41 10.42 -36.07
N SER A 110 -11.14 11.43 -35.28
CA SER A 110 -10.54 12.67 -35.77
C SER A 110 -9.06 12.46 -36.15
N ASN A 111 -8.47 13.37 -36.91
CA ASN A 111 -7.04 13.40 -37.21
C ASN A 111 -6.18 13.76 -35.96
N MET A 112 -6.80 14.28 -34.93
CA MET A 112 -6.19 14.63 -33.64
C MET A 112 -6.99 14.02 -32.47
N PRO A 113 -7.11 12.69 -32.40
CA PRO A 113 -7.99 12.04 -31.43
C PRO A 113 -7.61 12.36 -29.98
N GLU A 114 -6.32 12.61 -29.69
CA GLU A 114 -5.79 12.98 -28.39
C GLU A 114 -6.24 14.36 -27.89
N LEU A 115 -6.61 15.27 -28.78
CA LEU A 115 -7.02 16.63 -28.45
C LEU A 115 -8.54 16.80 -28.36
N MET A 116 -9.32 15.77 -28.69
CA MET A 116 -10.78 15.88 -28.76
C MET A 116 -11.41 16.20 -27.39
N GLY A 117 -10.81 15.74 -26.28
CA GLY A 117 -11.24 16.13 -24.94
C GLY A 117 -11.05 17.62 -24.67
N ALA A 118 -9.89 18.17 -25.02
CA ALA A 118 -9.61 19.60 -24.88
C ALA A 118 -10.53 20.44 -25.78
N TYR A 119 -10.77 19.98 -27.00
CA TYR A 119 -11.70 20.64 -27.93
C TYR A 119 -13.13 20.66 -27.37
N GLY A 120 -13.62 19.54 -26.83
CA GLY A 120 -14.92 19.45 -26.18
C GLY A 120 -15.03 20.39 -24.96
N CYS A 121 -14.00 20.48 -24.14
CA CYS A 121 -13.94 21.44 -23.03
C CYS A 121 -14.00 22.89 -23.53
N ALA A 122 -13.29 23.22 -24.61
CA ALA A 122 -13.34 24.57 -25.19
C ALA A 122 -14.73 24.92 -25.71
N LEU A 123 -15.41 23.99 -26.39
CA LEU A 123 -16.80 24.18 -26.85
C LEU A 123 -17.76 24.38 -25.67
N HIS A 124 -17.60 23.60 -24.61
CA HIS A 124 -18.44 23.73 -23.42
C HIS A 124 -18.22 25.08 -22.73
N ALA A 125 -16.94 25.48 -22.56
CA ALA A 125 -16.61 26.78 -21.99
C ALA A 125 -17.15 27.96 -22.84
N ALA A 126 -17.13 27.85 -24.17
CA ALA A 126 -17.71 28.84 -25.06
C ALA A 126 -19.24 28.91 -24.92
N ALA A 127 -19.90 27.78 -24.81
CA ALA A 127 -21.36 27.72 -24.58
C ALA A 127 -21.74 28.34 -23.24
N ASP A 128 -21.03 27.99 -22.17
CA ASP A 128 -21.21 28.55 -20.81
C ASP A 128 -20.98 30.06 -20.80
N TYR A 129 -19.92 30.56 -21.47
CA TYR A 129 -19.67 31.99 -21.59
C TYR A 129 -20.83 32.72 -22.27
N ASN A 130 -21.35 32.21 -23.40
CA ASN A 130 -22.45 32.78 -24.12
C ASN A 130 -23.76 32.79 -23.30
N HIS A 131 -24.00 31.73 -22.49
CA HIS A 131 -25.15 31.70 -21.57
C HIS A 131 -25.05 32.72 -20.44
N ARG A 132 -23.84 32.91 -19.87
CA ARG A 132 -23.62 33.85 -18.76
C ARG A 132 -23.63 35.31 -19.18
N THR A 133 -23.18 35.62 -20.41
CA THR A 133 -23.24 36.99 -20.92
C THR A 133 -24.67 37.43 -21.22
N SER A 134 -25.64 36.52 -21.26
CA SER A 134 -27.07 36.83 -21.36
C SER A 134 -27.79 36.95 -19.99
N SER A 135 -27.11 36.68 -18.87
CA SER A 135 -27.58 36.87 -17.50
C SER A 135 -26.69 37.90 -16.77
N GLU A 136 -27.28 38.72 -15.90
CA GLU A 136 -26.58 39.81 -15.15
C GLU A 136 -25.49 39.38 -14.18
N ASP A 137 -25.11 38.10 -14.14
CA ASP A 137 -24.05 37.56 -13.31
C ASP A 137 -22.66 37.80 -13.94
N THR A 138 -22.03 38.90 -13.54
CA THR A 138 -20.65 39.26 -13.91
C THR A 138 -19.63 38.49 -13.07
N HIS A 139 -19.28 37.28 -13.46
CA HIS A 139 -18.01 36.71 -13.03
C HIS A 139 -16.86 37.32 -13.83
N PRO A 140 -15.74 37.70 -13.18
CA PRO A 140 -14.62 38.32 -13.88
C PRO A 140 -14.07 37.34 -14.95
N ALA A 141 -13.98 37.81 -16.18
CA ALA A 141 -13.30 37.07 -17.25
C ALA A 141 -11.86 36.78 -16.82
N SER A 142 -11.31 35.64 -17.23
CA SER A 142 -9.91 35.34 -17.02
C SER A 142 -9.04 36.51 -17.52
N SER A 143 -8.15 37.02 -16.67
CA SER A 143 -7.20 38.09 -17.04
C SER A 143 -6.08 37.59 -17.96
N ARG A 144 -6.06 36.31 -18.33
CA ARG A 144 -5.03 35.73 -19.19
C ARG A 144 -5.39 35.86 -20.65
N THR A 145 -4.45 36.37 -21.42
CA THR A 145 -4.55 36.50 -22.87
C THR A 145 -4.12 35.21 -23.58
N ILE A 146 -4.41 35.11 -24.88
CA ILE A 146 -3.90 34.01 -25.73
C ILE A 146 -2.38 33.99 -25.76
N ASP A 147 -1.75 35.18 -25.77
CA ASP A 147 -0.28 35.31 -25.72
C ASP A 147 0.30 34.78 -24.42
N ASP A 148 -0.38 35.00 -23.29
CA ASP A 148 0.01 34.39 -22.00
C ASP A 148 -0.04 32.86 -22.06
N LEU A 149 -1.05 32.29 -22.70
CA LEU A 149 -1.19 30.85 -22.88
C LEU A 149 -0.13 30.28 -23.85
N GLN A 150 0.19 31.00 -24.93
CA GLN A 150 1.24 30.61 -25.85
C GLN A 150 2.61 30.65 -25.17
N ASN A 151 2.89 31.69 -24.36
CA ASN A 151 4.12 31.75 -23.56
C ASN A 151 4.24 30.63 -22.53
N LEU A 152 3.12 30.17 -21.97
CA LEU A 152 3.10 29.00 -21.08
C LEU A 152 3.36 27.68 -21.82
N ALA A 153 3.12 27.63 -23.13
CA ALA A 153 3.42 26.46 -23.96
C ALA A 153 4.93 26.28 -24.22
N HIS A 154 5.72 27.34 -24.02
CA HIS A 154 7.19 27.26 -24.13
C HIS A 154 7.81 26.93 -22.78
N TYR A 155 8.25 25.68 -22.61
CA TYR A 155 8.92 25.20 -21.42
C TYR A 155 10.04 24.21 -21.76
N GLU A 156 11.06 24.20 -20.92
CA GLU A 156 12.11 23.18 -20.97
C GLU A 156 11.75 22.01 -20.05
N THR A 157 11.93 20.78 -20.53
CA THR A 157 11.71 19.59 -19.73
C THR A 157 13.04 18.92 -19.37
N LYS A 158 13.24 18.63 -18.08
CA LYS A 158 14.38 17.85 -17.62
C LYS A 158 13.90 16.67 -16.78
N GLN A 159 14.34 15.46 -17.13
CA GLN A 159 14.13 14.27 -16.32
C GLN A 159 15.13 14.25 -15.17
N LEU A 160 14.63 14.02 -13.97
CA LEU A 160 15.40 13.92 -12.73
C LEU A 160 15.03 12.61 -12.03
N GLN A 161 16.00 12.00 -11.39
CA GLN A 161 15.73 10.88 -10.49
C GLN A 161 15.70 11.39 -9.06
N CYS A 162 14.59 11.22 -8.36
CA CYS A 162 14.45 11.59 -6.96
C CYS A 162 15.29 10.64 -6.09
N LYS A 163 16.14 11.23 -5.23
CA LYS A 163 16.99 10.49 -4.28
C LYS A 163 16.46 10.57 -2.84
N GLY A 164 15.23 11.06 -2.64
CA GLY A 164 14.67 11.30 -1.32
C GLY A 164 14.20 10.06 -0.58
N CYS A 165 14.05 8.93 -1.27
CA CYS A 165 13.67 7.63 -0.68
C CYS A 165 13.86 6.51 -1.70
N GLU A 166 13.63 5.29 -1.27
CA GLU A 166 13.77 4.05 -2.05
C GLU A 166 12.90 3.96 -3.31
N ASN A 167 11.87 4.80 -3.43
CA ASN A 167 11.04 4.83 -4.65
C ASN A 167 11.77 5.38 -5.87
N HIS A 168 12.89 6.10 -5.71
CA HIS A 168 13.70 6.65 -6.79
C HIS A 168 12.90 7.20 -7.99
N CYS A 169 11.78 7.91 -7.71
CA CYS A 169 10.84 8.36 -8.72
C CYS A 169 11.55 9.12 -9.85
N TYR A 170 11.17 8.82 -11.10
CA TYR A 170 11.52 9.67 -12.23
C TYR A 170 10.58 10.87 -12.24
N VAL A 171 11.15 12.08 -12.08
CA VAL A 171 10.43 13.34 -11.98
C VAL A 171 10.75 14.19 -13.19
N SER A 172 9.72 14.61 -13.90
CA SER A 172 9.84 15.61 -14.97
C SER A 172 9.76 17.00 -14.37
N ARG A 173 10.84 17.77 -14.50
CA ARG A 173 10.86 19.19 -14.16
C ARG A 173 10.57 20.00 -15.40
N TYR A 174 9.49 20.77 -15.36
CA TYR A 174 9.14 21.75 -16.38
C TYR A 174 9.61 23.13 -15.91
N THR A 175 10.39 23.82 -16.73
CA THR A 175 10.85 25.18 -16.46
C THR A 175 10.27 26.11 -17.51
N PHE A 176 9.41 27.05 -17.07
CA PHE A 176 8.75 28.02 -17.93
C PHE A 176 9.61 29.28 -18.13
N ALA A 177 9.32 30.05 -19.17
CA ALA A 177 10.10 31.25 -19.54
C ALA A 177 10.24 32.27 -18.39
N GLY A 178 9.27 32.33 -17.46
CA GLY A 178 9.34 33.18 -16.25
C GLY A 178 10.15 32.59 -15.10
N GLY A 179 10.91 31.51 -15.30
CA GLY A 179 11.67 30.81 -14.25
C GLY A 179 10.85 29.95 -13.30
N ASN A 180 9.54 29.95 -13.43
CA ASN A 180 8.65 29.10 -12.65
C ASN A 180 8.89 27.63 -12.98
N ARG A 181 8.82 26.78 -11.96
CA ARG A 181 9.04 25.33 -12.11
C ARG A 181 7.82 24.55 -11.70
N PHE A 182 7.52 23.51 -12.46
CA PHE A 182 6.51 22.51 -12.13
C PHE A 182 7.13 21.12 -12.18
N TYR A 183 6.75 20.26 -11.24
CA TYR A 183 7.26 18.90 -11.14
C TYR A 183 6.11 17.91 -11.32
N SER A 184 6.33 16.86 -12.11
CA SER A 184 5.37 15.75 -12.26
C SER A 184 6.09 14.41 -12.23
N GLY A 185 5.33 13.33 -11.93
CA GLY A 185 5.87 11.98 -11.79
C GLY A 185 6.41 11.65 -10.39
N ASN A 186 6.49 12.63 -9.49
CA ASN A 186 6.79 12.40 -8.09
C ASN A 186 5.60 11.74 -7.38
N LYS A 187 5.88 10.72 -6.56
CA LYS A 187 4.86 10.04 -5.74
C LYS A 187 4.58 10.74 -4.41
N CYS A 188 5.37 11.76 -4.06
CA CYS A 188 5.20 12.58 -2.85
C CYS A 188 5.77 13.98 -3.07
N GLU A 189 5.39 14.92 -2.22
CA GLU A 189 5.80 16.34 -2.25
C GLU A 189 7.04 16.64 -1.36
N ARG A 190 7.79 15.61 -0.92
CA ARG A 190 8.88 15.75 0.05
C ARG A 190 10.10 16.46 -0.51
N VAL A 191 10.52 16.09 -1.72
CA VAL A 191 11.74 16.64 -2.37
C VAL A 191 11.36 17.64 -3.46
N PHE A 192 10.41 17.24 -4.28
CA PHE A 192 9.89 18.08 -5.36
C PHE A 192 8.42 18.38 -5.07
N ASN A 193 8.09 19.64 -4.82
CA ASN A 193 6.72 20.06 -4.59
C ASN A 193 6.34 21.26 -5.48
N ASN A 194 5.08 21.38 -5.79
CA ASN A 194 4.52 22.43 -6.62
C ASN A 194 3.82 23.54 -5.79
N LYS A 195 3.77 23.38 -4.46
CA LYS A 195 3.02 24.28 -3.55
C LYS A 195 3.86 25.41 -2.96
N GLY A 196 5.17 25.43 -3.27
CA GLY A 196 6.12 26.35 -2.62
C GLY A 196 6.49 25.91 -1.19
N ALA A 197 7.46 26.61 -0.59
CA ALA A 197 8.06 26.23 0.70
C ALA A 197 7.13 26.41 1.94
N ASN A 198 5.92 26.93 1.79
CA ASN A 198 5.05 27.36 2.88
C ASN A 198 3.80 26.49 3.10
N GLY A 199 3.75 25.25 2.61
CA GLY A 199 2.66 24.34 2.91
C GLY A 199 2.70 23.90 4.39
N ILE A 200 1.62 24.16 5.16
CA ILE A 200 1.49 23.64 6.52
C ILE A 200 1.38 22.11 6.40
N LYS A 201 2.37 21.38 6.91
CA LYS A 201 2.35 19.92 6.98
C LYS A 201 1.39 19.49 8.11
N GLY A 202 0.50 18.53 7.82
CA GLY A 202 -0.31 17.87 8.84
C GLY A 202 0.55 17.02 9.79
N LYS A 203 0.00 16.67 10.93
CA LYS A 203 0.63 15.73 11.88
C LYS A 203 0.48 14.29 11.37
N ASN A 204 1.53 13.49 11.46
CA ASN A 204 1.53 12.10 11.03
C ASN A 204 1.94 11.17 12.18
N ILE A 205 0.96 10.40 12.70
CA ILE A 205 1.21 9.46 13.80
C ILE A 205 2.12 8.30 13.37
N TYR A 206 2.14 7.92 12.08
CA TYR A 206 2.90 6.76 11.61
C TYR A 206 4.41 6.96 11.69
N GLU A 207 4.91 8.17 11.41
CA GLU A 207 6.34 8.50 11.60
C GLU A 207 6.73 8.33 13.07
N TYR A 208 5.91 8.83 13.98
CA TYR A 208 6.13 8.70 15.42
C TYR A 208 6.01 7.24 15.88
N LYS A 209 4.99 6.51 15.41
CA LYS A 209 4.77 5.10 15.71
C LYS A 209 5.97 4.24 15.30
N TYR A 210 6.53 4.49 14.10
CA TYR A 210 7.69 3.78 13.60
C TYR A 210 8.92 4.00 14.49
N SER A 211 9.23 5.24 14.84
CA SER A 211 10.32 5.57 15.77
C SER A 211 10.11 4.95 17.15
N LEU A 212 8.91 5.07 17.71
CA LEU A 212 8.60 4.51 19.03
C LEU A 212 8.72 2.97 19.07
N LEU A 213 8.44 2.30 17.94
CA LEU A 213 8.66 0.86 17.80
C LEU A 213 10.14 0.51 17.80
N PHE A 214 10.92 1.11 16.92
CA PHE A 214 12.22 0.59 16.51
C PHE A 214 13.42 1.38 17.01
N ASP A 215 13.28 2.66 17.40
CA ASP A 215 14.37 3.45 17.98
C ASP A 215 14.56 3.10 19.48
N ARG A 216 14.95 1.84 19.72
CA ARG A 216 15.15 1.28 21.05
C ARG A 216 16.57 0.80 21.21
N GLU A 217 17.06 0.84 22.46
CA GLU A 217 18.35 0.26 22.79
C GLU A 217 18.38 -1.23 22.43
N THR A 218 19.49 -1.68 21.86
CA THR A 218 19.71 -3.06 21.44
C THR A 218 20.74 -3.80 22.29
N VAL A 219 21.40 -3.10 23.19
CA VAL A 219 22.42 -3.63 24.10
C VAL A 219 21.81 -3.82 25.49
N ASN A 220 22.39 -4.74 26.27
CA ASN A 220 21.91 -5.04 27.61
C ASN A 220 21.97 -3.85 28.54
N PRO A 221 20.99 -3.69 29.44
CA PRO A 221 21.10 -2.75 30.53
C PRO A 221 22.25 -3.17 31.46
N PRO A 222 22.90 -2.23 32.17
CA PRO A 222 24.06 -2.49 33.02
C PRO A 222 23.85 -3.52 34.16
N THR A 223 22.57 -3.78 34.47
CA THR A 223 22.16 -4.66 35.59
C THR A 223 22.02 -6.13 35.23
N THR A 224 22.14 -6.52 33.94
CA THR A 224 21.97 -7.90 33.49
C THR A 224 23.26 -8.41 32.84
N ALA A 225 23.73 -9.57 33.26
CA ALA A 225 24.89 -10.20 32.63
C ALA A 225 24.59 -10.56 31.17
N PHE A 226 25.46 -10.15 30.27
CA PHE A 226 25.34 -10.49 28.84
C PHE A 226 25.73 -11.96 28.60
N HIS A 227 24.87 -12.72 27.94
CA HIS A 227 25.11 -14.14 27.63
C HIS A 227 26.07 -14.37 26.44
N GLY A 228 26.55 -13.32 25.80
CA GLY A 228 27.39 -13.44 24.61
C GLY A 228 26.61 -13.82 23.33
N THR A 229 25.26 -13.91 23.40
CA THR A 229 24.42 -14.33 22.29
C THR A 229 23.60 -13.16 21.73
N TRP A 230 23.66 -12.98 20.41
CA TRP A 230 22.94 -11.96 19.68
C TRP A 230 21.74 -12.57 18.93
N VAL A 231 20.57 -12.08 19.23
CA VAL A 231 19.32 -12.51 18.60
C VAL A 231 18.90 -11.51 17.52
N GLY A 232 18.81 -11.98 16.29
CA GLY A 232 18.28 -11.21 15.18
C GLY A 232 16.75 -11.15 15.24
N ILE A 233 16.17 -9.96 15.15
CA ILE A 233 14.72 -9.76 15.04
C ILE A 233 14.43 -9.13 13.67
N PRO A 234 13.69 -9.80 12.79
CA PRO A 234 13.27 -9.21 11.52
C PRO A 234 12.16 -8.18 11.73
N ARG A 235 12.22 -7.03 11.04
CA ARG A 235 11.14 -6.02 11.01
C ARG A 235 10.02 -6.48 10.09
N ILE A 236 9.24 -7.44 10.53
CA ILE A 236 8.18 -8.05 9.72
C ILE A 236 6.91 -8.29 10.52
N LEU A 237 5.80 -8.36 9.82
CA LEU A 237 4.52 -8.85 10.34
C LEU A 237 4.19 -8.27 11.73
N ASN A 238 4.09 -9.12 12.75
CA ASN A 238 3.74 -8.73 14.12
C ASN A 238 4.84 -7.97 14.87
N MET A 239 6.05 -7.93 14.38
CA MET A 239 7.09 -7.09 14.99
C MET A 239 6.76 -5.60 14.92
N TYR A 240 5.86 -5.20 14.01
CA TYR A 240 5.28 -3.85 13.97
C TYR A 240 4.25 -3.57 15.07
N GLU A 241 3.95 -4.55 15.91
CA GLU A 241 3.17 -4.41 17.15
C GLU A 241 4.02 -4.73 18.37
N GLU A 242 4.77 -5.83 18.33
CA GLU A 242 5.32 -6.49 19.51
C GLU A 242 6.83 -6.34 19.67
N TYR A 243 7.49 -5.59 18.80
CA TYR A 243 8.94 -5.37 18.96
C TYR A 243 9.31 -4.78 20.33
N PRO A 244 8.55 -3.85 20.94
CA PRO A 244 8.81 -3.38 22.30
C PRO A 244 8.86 -4.50 23.33
N PHE A 245 7.93 -5.44 23.24
CA PHE A 245 7.91 -6.63 24.10
C PHE A 245 9.15 -7.51 23.90
N TRP A 246 9.43 -7.89 22.64
CA TRP A 246 10.54 -8.80 22.33
C TRP A 246 11.90 -8.20 22.63
N ASN A 247 12.10 -6.93 22.32
CA ASN A 247 13.33 -6.21 22.64
C ASN A 247 13.57 -6.18 24.16
N ALA A 248 12.59 -5.76 24.95
CA ALA A 248 12.70 -5.70 26.40
C ALA A 248 12.89 -7.10 27.01
N LEU A 249 12.18 -8.11 26.52
CA LEU A 249 12.25 -9.49 26.98
C LEU A 249 13.67 -10.07 26.85
N LEU A 250 14.21 -9.97 25.64
CA LEU A 250 15.55 -10.52 25.35
C LEU A 250 16.65 -9.79 26.12
N ARG A 251 16.60 -8.46 26.12
CA ARG A 251 17.58 -7.64 26.85
C ARG A 251 17.56 -7.93 28.38
N ALA A 252 16.36 -7.99 28.95
CA ALA A 252 16.21 -8.28 30.38
C ALA A 252 16.63 -9.73 30.74
N ALA A 253 16.58 -10.64 29.77
CA ALA A 253 17.09 -12.00 29.93
C ALA A 253 18.61 -12.12 29.67
N GLY A 254 19.29 -11.06 29.22
CA GLY A 254 20.74 -11.02 29.02
C GLY A 254 21.21 -11.27 27.58
N PHE A 255 20.31 -11.17 26.57
CA PHE A 255 20.65 -11.29 25.16
C PHE A 255 20.87 -9.92 24.52
N GLY A 256 21.76 -9.86 23.53
CA GLY A 256 21.84 -8.73 22.62
C GLY A 256 20.77 -8.86 21.52
N VAL A 257 20.28 -7.74 21.01
CA VAL A 257 19.27 -7.70 19.96
C VAL A 257 19.85 -7.02 18.72
N ILE A 258 19.72 -7.65 17.57
CA ILE A 258 20.03 -7.07 16.27
C ILE A 258 18.73 -7.01 15.47
N LEU A 259 18.27 -5.81 15.18
CA LEU A 259 17.12 -5.58 14.32
C LEU A 259 17.58 -5.55 12.87
N SER A 260 16.81 -6.16 11.95
CA SER A 260 17.09 -6.00 10.52
C SER A 260 16.95 -4.54 10.08
N SER A 261 17.56 -4.16 8.97
CA SER A 261 17.47 -2.81 8.41
C SER A 261 16.04 -2.42 8.03
N ASP A 262 15.84 -1.15 7.65
CA ASP A 262 14.56 -0.68 7.12
C ASP A 262 14.24 -1.40 5.81
N SER A 263 12.95 -1.66 5.57
CA SER A 263 12.50 -2.29 4.33
C SER A 263 12.83 -1.45 3.12
N THR A 264 13.51 -2.04 2.12
CA THR A 264 13.82 -1.39 0.86
C THR A 264 13.35 -2.23 -0.32
N PHE A 265 13.02 -1.57 -1.44
CA PHE A 265 12.60 -2.29 -2.64
C PHE A 265 13.73 -3.14 -3.23
N SER A 266 14.97 -2.67 -3.14
CA SER A 266 16.15 -3.41 -3.61
C SER A 266 16.39 -4.72 -2.85
N GLN A 267 16.23 -4.70 -1.51
CA GLN A 267 16.30 -5.92 -0.70
C GLN A 267 15.16 -6.89 -1.03
N TYR A 268 13.95 -6.36 -1.23
CA TYR A 268 12.81 -7.16 -1.66
C TYR A 268 13.07 -7.85 -3.00
N GLU A 269 13.53 -7.11 -4.02
CA GLU A 269 13.89 -7.69 -5.32
C GLU A 269 14.96 -8.78 -5.20
N GLY A 270 15.97 -8.57 -4.35
CA GLY A 270 17.03 -9.52 -4.09
C GLY A 270 16.60 -10.82 -3.39
N ALA A 271 15.38 -10.86 -2.85
CA ALA A 271 14.82 -12.03 -2.17
C ALA A 271 13.64 -12.69 -2.92
N LEU A 272 13.20 -12.13 -4.05
CA LEU A 272 12.04 -12.61 -4.82
C LEU A 272 12.15 -14.07 -5.24
N ASN A 273 13.34 -14.58 -5.47
CA ASN A 273 13.58 -15.96 -5.86
C ASN A 273 13.22 -16.98 -4.76
N THR A 274 13.09 -16.54 -3.52
CA THR A 274 12.67 -17.39 -2.38
C THR A 274 11.17 -17.34 -2.11
N VAL A 275 10.44 -16.42 -2.73
CA VAL A 275 8.99 -16.28 -2.57
C VAL A 275 8.27 -17.36 -3.39
N MET A 276 7.60 -18.28 -2.71
CA MET A 276 6.97 -19.46 -3.33
C MET A 276 5.68 -19.16 -4.09
N SER A 277 5.00 -18.07 -3.79
CA SER A 277 3.71 -17.73 -4.39
C SER A 277 3.56 -16.25 -4.60
N ASP A 278 3.20 -15.85 -5.82
CA ASP A 278 2.89 -14.45 -6.15
C ASP A 278 1.61 -13.94 -5.47
N ASN A 279 0.75 -14.86 -5.02
CA ASN A 279 -0.53 -14.52 -4.39
C ASN A 279 -0.45 -14.24 -2.89
N ILE A 280 0.72 -14.47 -2.26
CA ILE A 280 0.91 -14.10 -0.86
C ILE A 280 0.96 -12.57 -0.71
N CYS A 281 0.45 -12.05 0.40
CA CYS A 281 0.44 -10.60 0.65
C CYS A 281 1.86 -10.01 0.70
N PHE A 282 2.00 -8.76 0.30
CA PHE A 282 3.28 -8.06 0.25
C PHE A 282 4.06 -8.07 1.57
N PRO A 283 3.43 -7.87 2.76
CA PRO A 283 4.12 -8.00 4.04
C PRO A 283 4.79 -9.35 4.28
N ALA A 284 4.18 -10.44 3.81
CA ALA A 284 4.79 -11.77 3.90
C ALA A 284 5.97 -11.93 2.93
N LYS A 285 5.87 -11.39 1.71
CA LYS A 285 6.98 -11.38 0.74
C LYS A 285 8.21 -10.63 1.30
N LEU A 286 8.01 -9.50 1.98
CA LEU A 286 9.09 -8.75 2.62
C LEU A 286 9.80 -9.54 3.73
N ALA A 287 9.11 -10.47 4.38
CA ALA A 287 9.73 -11.29 5.42
C ALA A 287 10.95 -12.05 4.91
N HIS A 288 10.95 -12.47 3.64
CA HIS A 288 12.08 -13.19 3.02
C HIS A 288 13.35 -12.34 2.98
N SER A 289 13.25 -11.07 2.64
CA SER A 289 14.41 -10.17 2.57
C SER A 289 15.04 -9.91 3.93
N HIS A 290 14.23 -9.66 4.94
CA HIS A 290 14.70 -9.43 6.31
C HIS A 290 15.34 -10.68 6.93
N LEU A 291 14.74 -11.86 6.68
CA LEU A 291 15.31 -13.12 7.16
C LEU A 291 16.64 -13.43 6.46
N LYS A 292 16.74 -13.19 5.15
CA LYS A 292 17.98 -13.35 4.40
C LYS A 292 19.09 -12.44 4.94
N GLU A 293 18.78 -11.17 5.18
CA GLU A 293 19.72 -10.20 5.78
C GLU A 293 20.28 -10.70 7.14
N LEU A 294 19.38 -11.10 8.05
CA LEU A 294 19.81 -11.58 9.38
C LEU A 294 20.54 -12.92 9.32
N ASN A 295 20.17 -13.80 8.40
CA ASN A 295 20.83 -15.09 8.18
C ASN A 295 22.26 -14.93 7.66
N GLU A 296 22.53 -13.87 6.91
CA GLU A 296 23.86 -13.53 6.38
C GLU A 296 24.69 -12.66 7.33
N ASN A 297 24.07 -12.01 8.32
CA ASN A 297 24.76 -11.10 9.23
C ASN A 297 25.68 -11.86 10.21
N PRO A 298 27.02 -11.67 10.17
CA PRO A 298 27.96 -12.44 10.99
C PRO A 298 27.82 -12.20 12.51
N LYS A 299 27.18 -11.10 12.92
CA LYS A 299 26.98 -10.77 14.35
C LYS A 299 25.75 -11.45 14.94
N VAL A 300 24.85 -12.00 14.13
CA VAL A 300 23.65 -12.70 14.60
C VAL A 300 23.97 -14.16 14.85
N ASP A 301 23.64 -14.66 16.03
CA ASP A 301 23.82 -16.06 16.39
C ASP A 301 22.57 -16.90 16.11
N ARG A 302 21.40 -16.31 16.29
CA ARG A 302 20.08 -16.92 16.07
C ARG A 302 19.04 -15.90 15.69
N ILE A 303 17.96 -16.30 15.05
CA ILE A 303 16.89 -15.40 14.59
C ILE A 303 15.60 -15.74 15.33
N LEU A 304 14.88 -14.75 15.82
CA LEU A 304 13.58 -14.92 16.48
C LEU A 304 12.44 -14.60 15.52
N MET A 305 11.58 -15.58 15.24
CA MET A 305 10.37 -15.44 14.45
C MET A 305 9.25 -16.26 15.09
N PRO A 306 8.58 -15.73 16.13
CA PRO A 306 7.60 -16.47 16.92
C PRO A 306 6.33 -16.78 16.13
N TYR A 307 5.64 -17.85 16.51
CA TYR A 307 4.27 -18.14 16.11
C TYR A 307 3.32 -17.45 17.08
N VAL A 308 2.83 -16.27 16.71
CA VAL A 308 1.85 -15.55 17.53
C VAL A 308 0.45 -15.96 17.09
N VAL A 309 -0.11 -16.95 17.79
CA VAL A 309 -1.43 -17.50 17.46
C VAL A 309 -2.55 -16.62 18.00
N TYR A 310 -2.39 -16.14 19.24
CA TYR A 310 -3.35 -15.25 19.89
C TYR A 310 -2.66 -13.95 20.31
N GLU A 311 -3.23 -12.86 19.86
CA GLU A 311 -2.85 -11.51 20.24
C GLU A 311 -3.41 -11.08 21.59
N HIS A 312 -2.91 -9.92 22.09
CA HIS A 312 -3.57 -9.22 23.17
C HIS A 312 -5.03 -8.96 22.80
N ASN A 313 -5.94 -9.38 23.68
CA ASN A 313 -7.34 -9.11 23.49
C ASN A 313 -7.68 -7.76 24.13
N ASP A 314 -7.83 -6.73 23.30
CA ASP A 314 -8.14 -5.37 23.75
C ASP A 314 -9.58 -5.23 24.29
N ASP A 315 -10.47 -6.19 24.03
CA ASP A 315 -11.87 -6.15 24.43
C ASP A 315 -12.45 -7.55 24.73
N PRO A 316 -11.96 -8.22 25.80
CA PRO A 316 -12.34 -9.60 26.10
C PRO A 316 -13.82 -9.80 26.47
N LYS A 317 -14.56 -8.72 26.78
CA LYS A 317 -16.00 -8.79 27.10
C LYS A 317 -16.85 -8.89 25.83
N ASN A 318 -16.38 -8.34 24.72
CA ASN A 318 -17.18 -8.18 23.50
C ASN A 318 -16.59 -8.94 22.29
N THR A 319 -15.51 -9.66 22.48
CA THR A 319 -14.85 -10.45 21.43
C THR A 319 -14.72 -11.92 21.88
N LEU A 320 -14.94 -12.83 20.94
CA LEU A 320 -14.85 -14.26 21.23
C LEU A 320 -13.40 -14.71 21.36
N ASN A 321 -12.55 -14.21 20.50
CA ASN A 321 -11.12 -14.55 20.42
C ASN A 321 -10.29 -13.38 19.88
N SER A 322 -8.96 -13.59 19.87
CA SER A 322 -7.97 -12.64 19.35
C SER A 322 -6.94 -13.34 18.45
N PHE A 323 -7.41 -14.13 17.49
CA PHE A 323 -6.54 -14.83 16.55
C PHE A 323 -5.74 -13.86 15.67
N ASN A 324 -4.53 -14.29 15.32
CA ASN A 324 -3.79 -13.73 14.20
C ASN A 324 -4.14 -14.42 12.87
N CYS A 325 -3.78 -13.78 11.74
CA CYS A 325 -3.90 -14.42 10.45
C CYS A 325 -2.89 -15.59 10.32
N PRO A 326 -3.16 -16.59 9.46
CA PRO A 326 -2.27 -17.75 9.26
C PRO A 326 -0.83 -17.39 8.88
N VAL A 327 -0.63 -16.28 8.15
CA VAL A 327 0.70 -15.79 7.81
C VAL A 327 1.48 -15.41 9.06
N VAL A 328 0.89 -14.67 9.99
CA VAL A 328 1.56 -14.28 11.24
C VAL A 328 1.82 -15.50 12.12
N SER A 329 0.86 -16.43 12.18
CA SER A 329 0.94 -17.58 13.09
C SER A 329 1.73 -18.78 12.55
N GLY A 330 2.19 -18.77 11.27
CA GLY A 330 2.84 -19.95 10.71
C GLY A 330 3.85 -19.74 9.58
N TYR A 331 4.09 -18.52 9.13
CA TYR A 331 4.90 -18.26 7.93
C TYR A 331 6.38 -18.58 8.09
N SER A 332 6.88 -18.69 9.31
CA SER A 332 8.26 -19.10 9.58
C SER A 332 8.60 -20.48 9.00
N ASP A 333 7.66 -21.41 8.94
CA ASP A 333 7.91 -22.73 8.34
C ASP A 333 8.02 -22.65 6.81
N VAL A 334 7.25 -21.78 6.18
CA VAL A 334 7.41 -21.50 4.75
C VAL A 334 8.81 -20.96 4.46
N ILE A 335 9.26 -19.96 5.23
CA ILE A 335 10.59 -19.38 5.07
C ILE A 335 11.70 -20.40 5.32
N LYS A 336 11.59 -21.23 6.37
CA LYS A 336 12.54 -22.29 6.66
C LYS A 336 12.70 -23.30 5.50
N SER A 337 11.66 -23.49 4.71
CA SER A 337 11.67 -24.45 3.60
C SER A 337 12.34 -23.92 2.33
N VAL A 338 12.56 -22.60 2.22
CA VAL A 338 13.01 -21.95 0.97
C VAL A 338 14.31 -21.16 1.11
N ILE A 339 14.74 -20.86 2.33
CA ILE A 339 16.01 -20.16 2.60
C ILE A 339 17.03 -21.17 3.10
N ASP A 340 18.24 -21.14 2.54
CA ASP A 340 19.39 -21.91 3.07
C ASP A 340 19.83 -21.28 4.41
N LEU A 341 19.46 -21.94 5.50
CA LEU A 341 19.63 -21.42 6.84
C LEU A 341 21.04 -21.69 7.38
N LYS A 342 21.81 -20.63 7.56
CA LYS A 342 23.11 -20.65 8.26
C LYS A 342 22.99 -20.56 9.78
N LYS A 343 21.79 -20.17 10.27
CA LYS A 343 21.50 -19.87 11.68
C LYS A 343 20.20 -20.49 12.13
N PRO A 344 20.06 -20.89 13.39
CA PRO A 344 18.80 -21.39 13.91
C PRO A 344 17.75 -20.28 13.93
N ILE A 345 16.53 -20.60 13.53
CA ILE A 345 15.35 -19.76 13.68
C ILE A 345 14.53 -20.27 14.86
N ASP A 346 14.38 -19.44 15.88
CA ASP A 346 13.54 -19.70 17.04
C ASP A 346 12.09 -19.35 16.72
N THR A 347 11.22 -20.29 16.93
CA THR A 347 9.79 -20.15 16.64
C THR A 347 8.93 -20.54 17.85
N PRO A 348 9.09 -19.87 19.01
CA PRO A 348 8.23 -20.16 20.16
C PRO A 348 6.77 -19.87 19.80
N VAL A 349 5.89 -20.77 20.22
CA VAL A 349 4.44 -20.57 20.09
C VAL A 349 3.96 -19.66 21.21
N ILE A 350 3.27 -18.59 20.87
CA ILE A 350 2.91 -17.50 21.80
C ILE A 350 1.40 -17.27 21.82
N ASN A 351 0.88 -17.13 23.03
CA ASN A 351 -0.50 -16.76 23.31
C ASN A 351 -0.53 -15.54 24.24
N PHE A 352 -0.67 -14.35 23.69
CA PHE A 352 -0.79 -13.11 24.47
C PHE A 352 -2.14 -12.94 25.17
N ALA A 353 -3.18 -13.64 24.73
CA ALA A 353 -4.51 -13.53 25.34
C ALA A 353 -4.61 -14.21 26.72
N GLN A 354 -3.69 -15.14 27.03
CA GLN A 354 -3.74 -15.92 28.27
C GLN A 354 -2.43 -15.77 29.07
N PRO A 355 -2.40 -14.94 30.13
CA PRO A 355 -1.17 -14.64 30.88
C PRO A 355 -0.43 -15.87 31.44
N LYS A 356 -1.17 -16.88 31.93
CA LYS A 356 -0.56 -18.13 32.45
C LYS A 356 0.07 -18.98 31.34
N ALA A 357 -0.56 -19.02 30.16
CA ALA A 357 0.01 -19.71 29.00
C ALA A 357 1.26 -18.99 28.51
N LEU A 358 1.20 -17.66 28.38
CA LEU A 358 2.33 -16.83 27.99
C LEU A 358 3.53 -17.02 28.94
N GLU A 359 3.32 -16.97 30.26
CA GLU A 359 4.39 -17.20 31.24
C GLU A 359 5.05 -18.57 31.05
N LYS A 360 4.24 -19.62 30.85
CA LYS A 360 4.74 -20.96 30.60
C LYS A 360 5.54 -21.01 29.30
N GLN A 361 5.01 -20.50 28.21
CA GLN A 361 5.65 -20.51 26.89
C GLN A 361 7.00 -19.76 26.91
N ILE A 362 7.05 -18.58 27.51
CA ILE A 362 8.28 -17.80 27.65
C ILE A 362 9.29 -18.50 28.56
N THR A 363 8.87 -19.07 29.69
CA THR A 363 9.80 -19.80 30.58
C THR A 363 10.32 -21.07 29.92
N ASP A 364 9.51 -21.79 29.15
CA ASP A 364 9.93 -22.99 28.41
C ASP A 364 10.91 -22.64 27.28
N TYR A 365 10.66 -21.55 26.54
CA TYR A 365 11.60 -21.04 25.53
C TYR A 365 12.95 -20.68 26.14
N PHE A 366 12.97 -19.87 27.19
CA PHE A 366 14.21 -19.46 27.84
C PHE A 366 14.94 -20.59 28.54
N LYS A 367 14.25 -21.63 29.04
CA LYS A 367 14.87 -22.84 29.57
C LYS A 367 15.73 -23.53 28.50
N GLN A 368 15.27 -23.59 27.24
CA GLN A 368 16.04 -24.15 26.12
C GLN A 368 17.31 -23.32 25.83
N LEU A 369 17.29 -22.04 26.18
CA LEU A 369 18.42 -21.13 26.03
C LEU A 369 19.31 -21.02 27.29
N GLY A 370 19.08 -21.88 28.29
CA GLY A 370 19.88 -21.90 29.52
C GLY A 370 19.56 -20.80 30.53
N VAL A 371 18.46 -20.06 30.34
CA VAL A 371 18.04 -18.98 31.25
C VAL A 371 17.20 -19.53 32.39
N SER A 372 17.48 -19.05 33.62
CA SER A 372 16.73 -19.48 34.80
C SER A 372 15.26 -19.03 34.75
N LYS A 373 14.36 -19.84 35.31
CA LYS A 373 12.93 -19.49 35.41
C LYS A 373 12.69 -18.15 36.14
N LYS A 374 13.53 -17.83 37.15
CA LYS A 374 13.44 -16.56 37.88
C LYS A 374 13.77 -15.38 36.98
N THR A 375 14.84 -15.49 36.18
CA THR A 375 15.23 -14.47 35.20
C THR A 375 14.17 -14.31 34.09
N ALA A 376 13.68 -15.42 33.55
CA ALA A 376 12.64 -15.43 32.53
C ALA A 376 11.34 -14.71 32.98
N ARG A 377 10.90 -14.97 34.21
CA ARG A 377 9.74 -14.29 34.81
C ARG A 377 9.96 -12.80 35.03
N LYS A 378 11.18 -12.41 35.45
CA LYS A 378 11.53 -10.99 35.59
C LYS A 378 11.50 -10.32 34.22
N ALA A 379 12.16 -10.91 33.25
CA ALA A 379 12.20 -10.40 31.87
C ALA A 379 10.78 -10.27 31.25
N LEU A 380 9.91 -11.24 31.50
CA LEU A 380 8.51 -11.18 31.04
C LEU A 380 7.76 -9.96 31.62
N ARG A 381 7.95 -9.65 32.91
CA ARG A 381 7.29 -8.46 33.50
C ARG A 381 7.79 -7.16 32.87
N GLU A 382 9.10 -7.04 32.65
CA GLU A 382 9.67 -5.87 31.97
C GLU A 382 9.18 -5.73 30.52
N ALA A 383 9.04 -6.85 29.83
CA ALA A 383 8.51 -6.88 28.45
C ALA A 383 7.03 -6.46 28.37
N LEU A 384 6.20 -6.97 29.28
CA LEU A 384 4.78 -6.59 29.34
C LEU A 384 4.62 -5.10 29.68
N TYR A 385 5.46 -4.57 30.58
CA TYR A 385 5.46 -3.15 30.89
C TYR A 385 5.84 -2.30 29.67
N ALA A 386 6.92 -2.65 28.96
CA ALA A 386 7.36 -1.94 27.77
C ALA A 386 6.30 -1.94 26.64
N GLN A 387 5.56 -3.05 26.51
CA GLN A 387 4.46 -3.15 25.55
C GLN A 387 3.27 -2.27 25.95
N ALA A 388 2.90 -2.26 27.22
CA ALA A 388 1.82 -1.44 27.73
C ALA A 388 2.13 0.07 27.60
N GLU A 389 3.37 0.46 27.90
CA GLU A 389 3.86 1.84 27.76
C GLU A 389 3.80 2.30 26.29
N TYR A 390 4.25 1.46 25.35
CA TYR A 390 4.14 1.71 23.92
C TYR A 390 2.69 1.95 23.50
N ALA A 391 1.78 1.05 23.87
CA ALA A 391 0.37 1.15 23.49
C ALA A 391 -0.29 2.41 24.08
N ALA A 392 0.02 2.77 25.31
CA ALA A 392 -0.48 3.97 25.97
C ALA A 392 0.02 5.25 25.29
N GLU A 393 1.31 5.30 24.94
CA GLU A 393 1.91 6.48 24.32
C GLU A 393 1.37 6.74 22.92
N ILE A 394 1.22 5.71 22.08
CA ILE A 394 0.63 5.86 20.73
C ILE A 394 -0.80 6.38 20.82
N LYS A 395 -1.60 5.80 21.72
CA LYS A 395 -2.99 6.27 21.96
C LYS A 395 -3.02 7.73 22.40
N LYS A 396 -2.18 8.11 23.35
CA LYS A 396 -2.04 9.48 23.85
C LYS A 396 -1.71 10.46 22.71
N GLN A 397 -0.71 10.15 21.89
CA GLN A 397 -0.30 10.99 20.76
C GLN A 397 -1.42 11.14 19.72
N GLY A 398 -2.17 10.08 19.42
CA GLY A 398 -3.35 10.17 18.57
C GLY A 398 -4.39 11.17 19.10
N TRP A 399 -4.68 11.13 20.40
CA TRP A 399 -5.58 12.08 21.04
C TRP A 399 -5.04 13.52 21.07
N GLU A 400 -3.73 13.71 21.22
CA GLU A 400 -3.11 15.03 21.15
C GLU A 400 -3.23 15.66 19.75
N ILE A 401 -3.13 14.86 18.70
CA ILE A 401 -3.37 15.31 17.32
C ILE A 401 -4.82 15.79 17.16
N LEU A 402 -5.80 15.04 17.65
CA LEU A 402 -7.21 15.38 17.58
C LEU A 402 -7.58 16.63 18.37
N LYS A 403 -7.03 16.79 19.59
CA LYS A 403 -7.30 17.95 20.45
C LYS A 403 -6.91 19.28 19.80
N GLN A 404 -5.98 19.29 18.87
CA GLN A 404 -5.56 20.52 18.19
C GLN A 404 -6.66 21.10 17.29
N LYS A 405 -7.71 20.34 16.94
CA LYS A 405 -8.90 20.74 16.12
C LYS A 405 -8.55 21.56 14.87
N LYS A 406 -7.38 21.38 14.30
CA LYS A 406 -6.90 22.11 13.14
C LYS A 406 -7.02 21.25 11.90
N GLY A 407 -8.01 21.55 11.07
CA GLY A 407 -8.15 20.94 9.74
C GLY A 407 -8.70 19.51 9.73
N LEU A 408 -8.69 18.94 8.55
CA LEU A 408 -9.11 17.57 8.29
C LEU A 408 -8.17 16.55 8.93
N THR A 409 -8.73 15.50 9.51
CA THR A 409 -7.99 14.37 10.05
C THR A 409 -8.45 13.08 9.38
N ILE A 410 -7.49 12.30 8.90
CA ILE A 410 -7.75 10.95 8.39
C ILE A 410 -7.36 9.93 9.46
N LEU A 411 -8.32 9.10 9.87
CA LEU A 411 -8.03 7.86 10.55
C LEU A 411 -7.66 6.83 9.49
N LEU A 412 -6.36 6.60 9.35
CA LEU A 412 -5.79 5.65 8.41
C LEU A 412 -5.63 4.29 9.12
N ALA A 413 -6.60 3.41 8.98
CA ALA A 413 -6.63 2.13 9.67
C ALA A 413 -5.98 1.03 8.86
N GLY A 414 -5.28 0.14 9.54
CA GLY A 414 -4.64 -1.01 8.90
C GLY A 414 -4.15 -2.04 9.90
N ARG A 415 -3.38 -2.97 9.43
CA ARG A 415 -2.69 -3.95 10.29
C ARG A 415 -1.36 -3.35 10.77
N PRO A 416 -0.77 -3.86 11.85
CA PRO A 416 0.48 -3.32 12.40
C PRO A 416 1.58 -3.09 11.37
N TYR A 417 1.79 -4.03 10.46
CA TYR A 417 2.81 -3.96 9.42
C TYR A 417 2.57 -2.86 8.37
N HIS A 418 1.37 -2.26 8.30
CA HIS A 418 1.14 -1.05 7.51
C HIS A 418 1.82 0.20 8.11
N THR A 419 2.47 0.08 9.26
CA THR A 419 3.37 1.10 9.79
C THR A 419 4.67 1.19 8.97
N ASP A 420 5.05 0.14 8.24
CA ASP A 420 6.21 0.14 7.36
C ASP A 420 6.04 1.14 6.20
N PRO A 421 6.98 2.10 6.04
CA PRO A 421 6.90 3.10 4.97
C PRO A 421 6.92 2.50 3.56
N LEU A 422 7.58 1.35 3.35
CA LEU A 422 7.59 0.66 2.06
C LEU A 422 6.24 0.00 1.79
N ILE A 423 5.68 -0.72 2.77
CA ILE A 423 4.38 -1.39 2.63
C ILE A 423 3.27 -0.38 2.35
N GLN A 424 3.22 0.73 3.07
CA GLN A 424 2.21 1.77 2.84
C GLN A 424 2.54 2.73 1.67
N HIS A 425 3.62 2.51 0.93
CA HIS A 425 4.11 3.41 -0.13
C HIS A 425 4.19 4.88 0.31
N LYS A 426 4.53 5.14 1.58
CA LYS A 426 4.57 6.48 2.20
C LYS A 426 3.24 7.25 2.15
N LEU A 427 2.14 6.53 2.12
CA LEU A 427 0.80 7.11 2.02
C LEU A 427 0.51 8.10 3.16
N SER A 428 0.83 7.75 4.41
CA SER A 428 0.64 8.64 5.56
C SER A 428 1.43 9.95 5.44
N GLU A 429 2.66 9.87 4.90
CA GLU A 429 3.49 11.05 4.62
C GLU A 429 2.88 11.91 3.49
N MET A 430 2.37 11.26 2.43
CA MET A 430 1.69 11.97 1.33
C MET A 430 0.47 12.74 1.83
N ILE A 431 -0.37 12.12 2.64
CA ILE A 431 -1.55 12.76 3.24
C ILE A 431 -1.13 13.94 4.13
N ALA A 432 -0.14 13.76 4.99
CA ALA A 432 0.36 14.83 5.86
C ALA A 432 0.94 16.01 5.07
N ASN A 433 1.63 15.76 3.96
CA ASN A 433 2.16 16.80 3.07
C ASN A 433 1.05 17.62 2.38
N LEU A 434 -0.18 17.11 2.34
CA LEU A 434 -1.35 17.86 1.89
C LEU A 434 -1.94 18.78 2.98
N GLY A 435 -1.34 18.83 4.17
CA GLY A 435 -1.83 19.62 5.31
C GLY A 435 -2.92 18.90 6.13
N VAL A 436 -3.12 17.59 5.89
CA VAL A 436 -4.13 16.76 6.56
C VAL A 436 -3.48 15.98 7.69
N ASN A 437 -4.11 15.93 8.87
CA ASN A 437 -3.62 15.13 9.98
C ASN A 437 -3.90 13.64 9.74
N VAL A 438 -3.00 12.79 10.19
CA VAL A 438 -3.12 11.33 10.10
C VAL A 438 -3.00 10.71 11.49
N ILE A 439 -4.01 9.95 11.87
CA ILE A 439 -4.04 9.13 13.08
C ILE A 439 -4.24 7.65 12.70
N SER A 440 -3.90 6.73 13.61
CA SER A 440 -4.07 5.28 13.40
C SER A 440 -5.27 4.73 14.17
N GLU A 441 -5.61 3.47 13.89
CA GLU A 441 -6.64 2.70 14.60
C GLU A 441 -6.36 2.55 16.11
N ASP A 442 -5.15 2.79 16.56
CA ASP A 442 -4.77 2.70 17.98
C ASP A 442 -5.53 3.67 18.87
N ILE A 443 -6.09 4.75 18.30
CA ILE A 443 -6.90 5.72 19.05
C ILE A 443 -8.14 5.10 19.67
N ALA A 444 -8.73 4.11 19.01
CA ALA A 444 -9.92 3.39 19.45
C ALA A 444 -9.59 2.13 20.28
N ARG A 445 -8.30 1.90 20.59
CA ARG A 445 -7.83 0.72 21.31
C ARG A 445 -8.13 0.79 22.80
N GLY A 446 -8.46 -0.37 23.41
CA GLY A 446 -8.62 -0.55 24.85
C GLY A 446 -10.04 -0.36 25.37
N SER A 447 -10.28 -0.85 26.60
CA SER A 447 -11.52 -0.68 27.33
C SER A 447 -11.50 0.58 28.21
N SER A 448 -12.68 1.04 28.57
CA SER A 448 -12.99 2.31 29.17
C SER A 448 -12.70 2.46 30.66
N ASP A 449 -11.72 1.75 31.23
CA ASP A 449 -11.62 1.74 32.70
C ASP A 449 -11.18 3.07 33.35
N ASN A 450 -10.81 4.11 32.59
CA ASN A 450 -10.47 5.42 33.17
C ASN A 450 -10.72 6.65 32.31
N ASN A 451 -11.47 6.58 31.23
CA ASN A 451 -11.95 7.77 30.52
C ASN A 451 -13.16 7.42 29.66
N GLU A 452 -14.07 8.36 29.55
CA GLU A 452 -15.33 8.35 28.78
C GLU A 452 -15.17 8.02 27.28
N ALA A 453 -13.99 7.69 26.85
CA ALA A 453 -13.66 7.32 25.52
C ALA A 453 -13.90 5.83 25.30
N TYR A 454 -15.16 5.46 25.14
CA TYR A 454 -15.48 4.56 24.08
C TYR A 454 -15.93 3.15 24.42
N ASN A 455 -17.15 3.08 24.82
CA ASN A 455 -17.97 1.84 24.86
C ASN A 455 -18.58 1.51 23.48
N CYS A 456 -17.99 2.02 22.39
CA CYS A 456 -18.50 1.77 21.06
C CYS A 456 -18.27 0.33 20.66
N GLN A 457 -19.36 -0.36 20.50
CA GLN A 457 -19.35 -1.72 19.99
C GLN A 457 -19.98 -1.73 18.60
N PRO A 458 -19.19 -2.02 17.55
CA PRO A 458 -19.76 -2.12 16.22
C PRO A 458 -20.77 -3.27 16.19
N GLU A 459 -21.98 -2.98 15.72
CA GLU A 459 -22.93 -4.01 15.34
C GLU A 459 -22.46 -4.64 14.03
N THR A 460 -22.04 -5.88 14.08
CA THR A 460 -21.51 -6.64 12.94
C THR A 460 -22.14 -8.01 12.87
N TYR A 461 -22.28 -8.53 11.67
CA TYR A 461 -22.70 -9.91 11.43
C TYR A 461 -21.55 -10.90 11.62
N LEU A 462 -20.30 -10.42 11.55
CA LEU A 462 -19.13 -11.27 11.70
C LEU A 462 -18.86 -11.63 13.16
N VAL A 463 -18.37 -12.84 13.35
CA VAL A 463 -17.87 -13.29 14.66
C VAL A 463 -16.56 -12.54 14.97
N LYS A 464 -16.55 -11.81 16.07
CA LYS A 464 -15.40 -11.02 16.53
C LYS A 464 -14.32 -11.90 17.14
N GLN A 465 -13.53 -12.57 16.30
CA GLN A 465 -12.50 -13.54 16.73
C GLN A 465 -11.08 -13.21 16.28
N TRP A 466 -10.89 -12.17 15.45
CA TRP A 466 -9.59 -11.79 14.89
C TRP A 466 -9.11 -10.47 15.48
N ALA A 467 -7.95 -10.45 16.10
CA ALA A 467 -7.45 -9.31 16.86
C ALA A 467 -7.49 -7.99 16.07
N TYR A 468 -6.82 -7.96 14.94
CA TYR A 468 -6.69 -6.71 14.17
C TYR A 468 -7.93 -6.35 13.38
N MET A 469 -8.73 -7.33 12.95
CA MET A 469 -10.04 -7.07 12.35
C MET A 469 -10.97 -6.41 13.36
N ASN A 470 -11.04 -6.93 14.59
CA ASN A 470 -11.82 -6.34 15.67
C ASN A 470 -11.39 -4.90 15.96
N ARG A 471 -10.07 -4.64 15.95
CA ARG A 471 -9.51 -3.30 16.17
C ARG A 471 -9.89 -2.33 15.05
N ILE A 472 -9.81 -2.75 13.78
CA ILE A 472 -10.18 -1.94 12.62
C ILE A 472 -11.70 -1.63 12.62
N LEU A 473 -12.55 -2.63 12.93
CA LEU A 473 -13.99 -2.44 13.04
C LEU A 473 -14.36 -1.44 14.14
N LYS A 474 -13.71 -1.54 15.30
CA LYS A 474 -13.91 -0.61 16.40
C LYS A 474 -13.47 0.82 16.03
N ALA A 475 -12.34 0.95 15.32
CA ALA A 475 -11.87 2.23 14.83
C ALA A 475 -12.80 2.84 13.76
N ALA A 476 -13.39 1.99 12.89
CA ALA A 476 -14.37 2.43 11.91
C ALA A 476 -15.63 2.99 12.57
N GLN A 477 -16.19 2.27 13.54
CA GLN A 477 -17.35 2.72 14.30
C GLN A 477 -17.04 4.04 15.04
N TRP A 478 -15.87 4.11 15.70
CA TRP A 478 -15.43 5.33 16.36
C TRP A 478 -15.36 6.52 15.39
N ALA A 479 -14.75 6.34 14.23
CA ALA A 479 -14.64 7.42 13.25
C ALA A 479 -15.99 7.82 12.66
N ALA A 480 -16.92 6.86 12.51
CA ALA A 480 -18.28 7.13 12.05
C ALA A 480 -19.05 8.04 12.99
N GLU A 481 -18.81 7.96 14.30
CA GLU A 481 -19.45 8.77 15.33
C GLU A 481 -18.80 10.13 15.54
N GLN A 482 -17.61 10.38 14.94
CA GLN A 482 -16.97 11.70 15.01
C GLN A 482 -17.65 12.72 14.08
N GLY A 483 -17.30 14.00 14.22
CA GLY A 483 -17.72 15.06 13.29
C GLY A 483 -17.19 14.88 11.87
N ASN A 484 -17.54 15.82 10.98
CA ASN A 484 -17.13 15.76 9.57
C ASN A 484 -15.63 16.02 9.33
N GLU A 485 -14.92 16.43 10.38
CA GLU A 485 -13.47 16.63 10.36
C GLU A 485 -12.67 15.33 10.44
N VAL A 486 -13.29 14.19 10.80
CA VAL A 486 -12.63 12.88 10.85
C VAL A 486 -13.17 11.97 9.75
N HIS A 487 -12.27 11.51 8.87
CA HIS A 487 -12.59 10.56 7.81
C HIS A 487 -11.87 9.25 8.04
N PHE A 488 -12.58 8.15 7.81
CA PHE A 488 -12.03 6.80 7.91
C PHE A 488 -11.51 6.31 6.55
N VAL A 489 -10.27 5.83 6.55
CA VAL A 489 -9.62 5.22 5.38
C VAL A 489 -9.01 3.90 5.80
N GLN A 490 -9.34 2.81 5.13
CA GLN A 490 -8.76 1.49 5.39
C GLN A 490 -7.64 1.19 4.40
N MET A 491 -6.48 0.81 4.93
CA MET A 491 -5.43 0.14 4.15
C MET A 491 -5.64 -1.38 4.20
N THR A 492 -5.47 -2.05 3.07
CA THR A 492 -5.47 -3.50 2.98
C THR A 492 -4.43 -3.98 1.97
N SER A 493 -3.82 -5.12 2.21
CA SER A 493 -2.93 -5.75 1.22
C SER A 493 -3.74 -6.52 0.20
N PHE A 494 -3.29 -6.50 -1.06
CA PHE A 494 -3.88 -7.33 -2.11
C PHE A 494 -3.84 -8.82 -1.68
N GLY A 495 -4.94 -9.54 -1.90
CA GLY A 495 -5.06 -10.94 -1.50
C GLY A 495 -5.26 -11.19 0.01
N CYS A 496 -5.43 -10.14 0.84
CA CYS A 496 -5.72 -10.32 2.26
C CYS A 496 -7.15 -10.85 2.48
N GLY A 497 -7.28 -12.16 2.69
CA GLY A 497 -8.57 -12.81 2.97
C GLY A 497 -9.28 -12.24 4.19
N PRO A 498 -8.64 -12.19 5.38
CA PRO A 498 -9.27 -11.64 6.57
C PRO A 498 -9.79 -10.22 6.42
N ASP A 499 -9.07 -9.33 5.73
CA ASP A 499 -9.54 -7.95 5.52
C ASP A 499 -10.74 -7.88 4.57
N SER A 500 -10.86 -8.83 3.63
CA SER A 500 -11.99 -8.87 2.70
C SER A 500 -13.33 -9.06 3.42
N PHE A 501 -13.34 -9.80 4.53
CA PHE A 501 -14.56 -10.02 5.32
C PHE A 501 -15.05 -8.77 6.05
N ILE A 502 -14.17 -7.86 6.44
CA ILE A 502 -14.59 -6.66 7.20
C ILE A 502 -14.97 -5.48 6.31
N GLN A 503 -14.69 -5.51 5.02
CA GLN A 503 -14.95 -4.38 4.12
C GLN A 503 -16.45 -4.06 4.04
N ASP A 504 -17.30 -5.07 3.95
CA ASP A 504 -18.75 -4.87 3.88
C ASP A 504 -19.32 -4.39 5.22
N GLU A 505 -18.83 -4.94 6.33
CA GLU A 505 -19.20 -4.47 7.67
C GLU A 505 -18.83 -3.00 7.88
N ILE A 506 -17.62 -2.60 7.47
CA ILE A 506 -17.18 -1.20 7.55
C ILE A 506 -18.05 -0.31 6.66
N ARG A 507 -18.37 -0.76 5.45
CA ARG A 507 -19.25 -0.02 4.54
C ARG A 507 -20.62 0.22 5.16
N ASP A 508 -21.17 -0.79 5.82
CA ASP A 508 -22.47 -0.69 6.50
C ASP A 508 -22.41 0.22 7.73
N ILE A 509 -21.34 0.15 8.53
CA ILE A 509 -21.10 1.09 9.63
C ILE A 509 -21.08 2.52 9.11
N MET A 510 -20.27 2.81 8.10
CA MET A 510 -20.14 4.17 7.53
C MET A 510 -21.46 4.66 6.93
N LYS A 511 -22.17 3.79 6.21
CA LYS A 511 -23.48 4.12 5.61
C LYS A 511 -24.53 4.47 6.65
N ARG A 512 -24.59 3.73 7.77
CA ARG A 512 -25.53 4.02 8.86
C ARG A 512 -25.31 5.42 9.48
N HIS A 513 -24.07 5.91 9.45
CA HIS A 513 -23.70 7.24 9.96
C HIS A 513 -23.59 8.31 8.86
N ASN A 514 -23.99 7.98 7.63
CA ASN A 514 -23.89 8.88 6.47
C ASN A 514 -22.46 9.41 6.22
N LYS A 515 -21.45 8.54 6.40
CA LYS A 515 -20.03 8.84 6.21
C LYS A 515 -19.46 8.11 4.99
N PRO A 516 -18.53 8.74 4.26
CA PRO A 516 -17.84 8.06 3.16
C PRO A 516 -16.88 6.97 3.70
N PHE A 517 -16.74 5.89 2.93
CA PHE A 517 -15.75 4.84 3.15
C PHE A 517 -14.73 4.81 2.00
N THR A 518 -13.47 4.93 2.34
CA THR A 518 -12.37 4.81 1.37
C THR A 518 -11.53 3.59 1.69
N LEU A 519 -11.35 2.72 0.69
CA LEU A 519 -10.53 1.52 0.77
C LEU A 519 -9.31 1.68 -0.14
N LEU A 520 -8.11 1.55 0.42
CA LEU A 520 -6.85 1.60 -0.31
C LEU A 520 -6.21 0.21 -0.33
N LYS A 521 -6.13 -0.38 -1.51
CA LYS A 521 -5.45 -1.66 -1.72
C LYS A 521 -3.99 -1.42 -2.04
N ILE A 522 -3.11 -1.99 -1.22
CA ILE A 522 -1.66 -1.85 -1.29
C ILE A 522 -1.05 -3.17 -1.75
N ASP A 523 -0.12 -3.10 -2.70
CA ASP A 523 0.57 -4.26 -3.25
C ASP A 523 2.06 -3.96 -3.45
N ASP A 524 2.85 -4.97 -3.81
CA ASP A 524 4.28 -4.87 -4.12
C ASP A 524 4.57 -4.12 -5.43
N VAL A 525 3.56 -3.96 -6.28
CA VAL A 525 3.68 -3.17 -7.52
C VAL A 525 3.59 -1.69 -7.21
N SER A 526 4.56 -0.92 -7.70
CA SER A 526 4.63 0.54 -7.48
C SER A 526 3.50 1.36 -8.11
N LEU A 527 2.57 0.71 -8.80
CA LEU A 527 1.33 1.27 -9.32
C LEU A 527 0.21 0.98 -8.32
N SER A 528 0.09 1.82 -7.28
CA SER A 528 -1.15 1.85 -6.53
C SER A 528 -2.24 2.37 -7.46
N LEU A 529 -3.08 1.49 -7.95
CA LEU A 529 -4.35 1.86 -8.56
C LEU A 529 -5.22 2.38 -7.42
N ILE A 530 -5.25 3.69 -7.25
CA ILE A 530 -6.27 4.37 -6.46
C ILE A 530 -7.55 4.24 -7.28
N HIS A 531 -8.45 3.40 -6.82
CA HIS A 531 -9.79 3.29 -7.37
C HIS A 531 -10.77 4.02 -6.47
#